data_5d36082b31650cce2d088d1a1c94643e
#
_entry.id   5d36082b31650cce2d088d1a1c94643e
#
_cell.length_a   1.000
_cell.length_b   1.000
_cell.length_c   1.000
_cell.angle_alpha   90.00
_cell.angle_beta   90.00
_cell.angle_gamma   90.00
#
_symmetry.space_group_name_H-M   'P 1'
#
loop_
_entity.id
_entity.type
_entity.pdbx_description
1 polymer ?
#
loop_
_entity_poly.entity_id
_entity_poly.type
_entity_poly.pdbx_seq_one_letter_code
_entity_poly.pdbx_strand_id
1 'polypeptide(L)'
;GAAVAFAIARQDRRQVPVVRTASGSPTARPPSAAPSLSVSPTPSINPPSPIPGYLMIADRANDRLVLVDSNKPVLWTYPPAGSKPAMPFFFDDDVFFNQDHTEVISQQEEQQTIQILSFPAGKLLWRYGHVNVRGSTPGYLSTPDDAYLLPDGTVSVADVRNCRVLFISPAHEVLRQLGTTGICSHHPPDHLASPNGDTPLPDGGTLVTEINGSWIDDISADGRLVWSVHAPVAYPSDAQWLGHGKILLADYSSPGHVLEMTTSGKVLWKYGPPSGPGALNHPSLALMLPNGLIAVNDDFRDRVVLIDPAKNRIVWQYGHTDAPGTVPGFLHVPDGMDFLPFDVAMSTPAIARLVGSPAP
;
A
#
# COMPACT_ATOMS: atom_id res chain seq x y z
N GLY A 1 -23.78 6.46 -2.71
CA GLY A 1 -22.74 5.77 -2.35
C GLY A 1 -21.51 5.86 -3.23
N ALA A 2 -21.28 4.91 -4.10
CA ALA A 2 -20.03 4.78 -4.90
C ALA A 2 -19.66 5.98 -5.78
N ALA A 3 -20.63 6.85 -6.13
CA ALA A 3 -20.37 8.03 -6.95
C ALA A 3 -19.51 9.12 -6.27
N VAL A 4 -19.41 9.13 -4.94
CA VAL A 4 -18.71 10.17 -4.18
C VAL A 4 -17.20 9.88 -4.07
N ALA A 5 -16.82 8.63 -3.84
CA ALA A 5 -15.41 8.25 -3.72
C ALA A 5 -14.63 8.45 -5.03
N PHE A 6 -15.25 8.17 -6.17
CA PHE A 6 -14.64 8.35 -7.49
C PHE A 6 -14.57 9.79 -8.01
N ALA A 7 -15.29 10.73 -7.40
CA ALA A 7 -15.21 12.15 -7.77
C ALA A 7 -13.97 12.85 -7.19
N ILE A 8 -13.41 12.33 -6.10
CA ILE A 8 -12.28 12.95 -5.39
C ILE A 8 -10.98 12.77 -6.18
N ALA A 9 -10.76 11.61 -6.79
CA ALA A 9 -9.57 11.34 -7.60
C ALA A 9 -9.46 12.20 -8.88
N ARG A 10 -10.54 12.83 -9.33
CA ARG A 10 -10.55 13.67 -10.54
C ARG A 10 -10.21 15.14 -10.32
N GLN A 11 -10.17 15.64 -9.07
CA GLN A 11 -10.00 17.08 -8.82
C GLN A 11 -8.55 17.53 -8.74
N ASP A 12 -7.57 16.63 -8.63
CA ASP A 12 -6.17 16.97 -8.34
C ASP A 12 -5.28 17.26 -9.56
N ARG A 13 -5.85 17.33 -10.78
CA ARG A 13 -5.10 17.82 -11.95
C ARG A 13 -5.16 19.34 -12.08
N ARG A 14 -4.82 20.09 -11.04
CA ARG A 14 -4.52 21.51 -11.20
C ARG A 14 -3.02 21.69 -11.42
N GLN A 15 -2.67 22.16 -12.60
CA GLN A 15 -1.31 22.56 -12.98
C GLN A 15 -0.76 23.55 -11.94
N VAL A 16 0.39 23.23 -11.37
CA VAL A 16 1.19 24.14 -10.55
C VAL A 16 1.87 25.15 -11.49
N PRO A 17 1.74 26.45 -11.28
CA PRO A 17 2.42 27.43 -12.12
C PRO A 17 3.93 27.39 -11.90
N VAL A 18 4.68 27.28 -12.99
CA VAL A 18 6.14 27.36 -13.02
C VAL A 18 6.57 28.79 -12.72
N VAL A 19 7.16 29.02 -11.55
CA VAL A 19 7.82 30.29 -11.24
C VAL A 19 9.20 30.29 -11.89
N ARG A 20 9.37 31.17 -12.89
CA ARG A 20 10.68 31.48 -13.46
C ARG A 20 11.44 32.41 -12.50
N THR A 21 12.55 31.96 -11.93
CA THR A 21 13.50 32.83 -11.25
C THR A 21 14.55 33.35 -12.23
N ALA A 22 14.76 34.66 -12.15
CA ALA A 22 15.72 35.39 -12.96
C ALA A 22 17.17 35.14 -12.53
N SER A 23 18.05 35.14 -13.52
CA SER A 23 19.50 35.00 -13.39
C SER A 23 20.15 36.19 -12.71
N GLY A 24 21.05 35.95 -11.74
CA GLY A 24 22.02 36.89 -11.23
C GLY A 24 23.42 36.30 -11.24
N SER A 25 24.36 36.98 -11.83
CA SER A 25 25.75 36.60 -12.11
C SER A 25 26.69 36.78 -10.89
N PRO A 26 27.98 36.36 -10.99
CA PRO A 26 28.68 35.67 -9.92
C PRO A 26 29.63 36.53 -9.12
N THR A 27 29.92 36.16 -7.87
CA THR A 27 31.07 36.70 -7.14
C THR A 27 31.76 35.65 -6.28
N ALA A 28 33.10 35.60 -6.52
CA ALA A 28 34.18 35.21 -5.61
C ALA A 28 34.16 33.91 -4.80
N ARG A 29 35.12 33.06 -5.12
CA ARG A 29 35.60 31.83 -4.46
C ARG A 29 36.28 32.13 -3.13
N PRO A 30 35.92 31.51 -2.01
CA PRO A 30 36.76 31.45 -0.81
C PRO A 30 37.67 30.20 -0.83
N PRO A 31 38.73 30.19 0.01
CA PRO A 31 39.86 29.26 -0.11
C PRO A 31 39.53 27.85 0.38
N SER A 32 40.28 26.90 -0.22
CA SER A 32 40.29 25.46 0.04
C SER A 32 40.45 25.11 1.51
N ALA A 33 39.44 24.43 2.06
CA ALA A 33 39.56 23.77 3.36
C ALA A 33 40.17 22.37 3.21
N ALA A 34 40.99 22.00 4.17
CA ALA A 34 41.66 20.71 4.25
C ALA A 34 40.70 19.51 4.27
N PRO A 35 41.11 18.31 3.85
CA PRO A 35 40.21 17.15 3.80
C PRO A 35 39.83 16.73 5.22
N SER A 36 38.54 16.90 5.55
CA SER A 36 37.95 16.26 6.71
C SER A 36 37.90 14.75 6.43
N LEU A 37 38.51 13.96 7.27
CA LEU A 37 38.35 12.52 7.31
C LEU A 37 36.88 12.23 7.60
N SER A 38 36.14 11.80 6.60
CA SER A 38 34.77 11.29 6.80
C SER A 38 34.87 9.96 7.54
N VAL A 39 34.53 9.97 8.81
CA VAL A 39 34.26 8.72 9.55
C VAL A 39 33.00 8.13 8.95
N SER A 40 33.13 7.04 8.21
CA SER A 40 31.99 6.25 7.77
C SER A 40 31.20 5.80 9.02
N PRO A 41 29.88 5.98 9.06
CA PRO A 41 29.11 5.52 10.19
C PRO A 41 29.24 4.00 10.31
N THR A 42 29.57 3.52 11.50
CA THR A 42 29.56 2.10 11.84
C THR A 42 28.12 1.60 11.66
N PRO A 43 27.88 0.56 10.84
CA PRO A 43 26.53 0.09 10.64
C PRO A 43 25.94 -0.46 11.92
N SER A 44 24.75 0.00 12.26
CA SER A 44 23.96 -0.55 13.35
C SER A 44 23.45 -1.93 12.95
N ILE A 45 23.87 -2.96 13.69
CA ILE A 45 23.43 -4.37 13.47
C ILE A 45 22.01 -4.61 14.00
N ASN A 46 21.40 -3.64 14.64
CA ASN A 46 20.02 -3.75 15.16
C ASN A 46 19.03 -3.07 14.22
N PRO A 47 17.83 -3.68 14.01
CA PRO A 47 16.80 -3.02 13.24
C PRO A 47 16.50 -1.65 13.85
N PRO A 48 16.40 -0.61 13.03
CA PRO A 48 16.13 0.72 13.56
C PRO A 48 14.76 0.74 14.22
N SER A 49 14.73 1.16 15.49
CA SER A 49 13.48 1.44 16.20
C SER A 49 12.91 2.79 15.71
N PRO A 50 11.58 2.92 15.48
CA PRO A 50 10.51 2.00 15.91
C PRO A 50 10.05 0.97 14.86
N ILE A 51 10.63 0.94 13.65
CA ILE A 51 10.29 -0.07 12.64
C ILE A 51 11.25 -1.26 12.79
N PRO A 52 10.77 -2.49 13.04
CA PRO A 52 11.63 -3.67 13.18
C PRO A 52 12.07 -4.25 11.82
N GLY A 53 12.25 -3.41 10.83
CA GLY A 53 12.59 -3.72 9.45
C GLY A 53 12.43 -2.50 8.57
N TYR A 54 11.75 -2.67 7.45
CA TYR A 54 11.59 -1.66 6.40
C TYR A 54 10.13 -1.57 5.96
N LEU A 55 9.72 -0.41 5.48
CA LEU A 55 8.41 -0.22 4.83
C LEU A 55 8.60 0.01 3.34
N MET A 56 7.92 -0.79 2.53
CA MET A 56 7.67 -0.53 1.12
C MET A 56 6.40 0.31 1.04
N ILE A 57 6.45 1.45 0.36
CA ILE A 57 5.35 2.42 0.29
C ILE A 57 5.03 2.67 -1.18
N ALA A 58 3.77 2.55 -1.56
CA ALA A 58 3.24 3.05 -2.82
C ALA A 58 3.02 4.56 -2.69
N ASP A 59 3.89 5.35 -3.30
CA ASP A 59 3.82 6.83 -3.32
C ASP A 59 3.04 7.26 -4.57
N ARG A 60 1.73 7.01 -4.52
CA ARG A 60 0.77 6.95 -5.63
C ARG A 60 0.84 8.14 -6.58
N ALA A 61 0.71 9.35 -6.05
CA ALA A 61 0.69 10.55 -6.89
C ALA A 61 2.07 10.99 -7.37
N ASN A 62 3.14 10.32 -6.91
CA ASN A 62 4.49 10.46 -7.41
C ASN A 62 4.89 9.34 -8.39
N ASP A 63 3.97 8.42 -8.71
CA ASP A 63 4.18 7.32 -9.65
C ASP A 63 5.39 6.44 -9.28
N ARG A 64 5.54 6.10 -8.00
CA ARG A 64 6.71 5.34 -7.53
C ARG A 64 6.46 4.50 -6.28
N LEU A 65 7.20 3.41 -6.17
CA LEU A 65 7.40 2.67 -4.94
C LEU A 65 8.68 3.15 -4.24
N VAL A 66 8.68 3.23 -2.92
CA VAL A 66 9.88 3.55 -2.13
C VAL A 66 10.03 2.60 -0.95
N LEU A 67 11.26 2.15 -0.68
CA LEU A 67 11.60 1.39 0.51
C LEU A 67 12.34 2.31 1.49
N VAL A 68 11.88 2.34 2.73
CA VAL A 68 12.45 3.19 3.78
C VAL A 68 12.65 2.42 5.08
N ASP A 69 13.58 2.87 5.93
CA ASP A 69 13.70 2.43 7.31
C ASP A 69 13.22 3.52 8.30
N SER A 70 13.34 3.26 9.59
CA SER A 70 12.93 4.20 10.63
C SER A 70 13.78 5.48 10.69
N ASN A 71 14.99 5.50 10.10
CA ASN A 71 15.85 6.69 9.98
C ASN A 71 15.49 7.53 8.75
N LYS A 72 14.53 7.05 7.96
CA LYS A 72 13.90 7.76 6.83
C LYS A 72 14.74 7.92 5.55
N PRO A 73 15.89 7.25 5.34
CA PRO A 73 16.48 7.24 4.01
C PRO A 73 15.62 6.45 3.03
N VAL A 74 15.61 6.87 1.77
CA VAL A 74 15.10 6.05 0.67
C VAL A 74 16.20 5.06 0.29
N LEU A 75 15.94 3.78 0.55
CA LEU A 75 16.88 2.69 0.29
C LEU A 75 16.72 2.13 -1.12
N TRP A 76 15.51 2.17 -1.65
CA TRP A 76 15.18 1.70 -2.98
C TRP A 76 13.99 2.49 -3.53
N THR A 77 13.92 2.61 -4.86
CA THR A 77 12.79 3.19 -5.55
C THR A 77 12.53 2.49 -6.88
N TYR A 78 11.27 2.37 -7.24
CA TYR A 78 10.85 1.94 -8.56
C TYR A 78 9.80 2.91 -9.12
N PRO A 79 9.90 3.34 -10.39
CA PRO A 79 11.05 3.14 -11.28
C PRO A 79 12.34 3.80 -10.76
N PRO A 80 13.53 3.27 -11.10
CA PRO A 80 14.78 3.95 -10.76
C PRO A 80 14.81 5.37 -11.31
N ALA A 81 15.37 6.32 -10.56
CA ALA A 81 15.41 7.73 -10.93
C ALA A 81 15.95 7.94 -12.35
N GLY A 82 15.21 8.68 -13.18
CA GLY A 82 15.55 8.97 -14.58
C GLY A 82 15.37 7.81 -15.54
N SER A 83 14.88 6.65 -15.10
CA SER A 83 14.57 5.51 -15.96
C SER A 83 13.14 5.59 -16.50
N LYS A 84 12.90 4.89 -17.61
CA LYS A 84 11.53 4.59 -18.07
C LYS A 84 11.26 3.12 -17.81
N PRO A 85 10.22 2.76 -17.06
CA PRO A 85 9.86 1.37 -16.84
C PRO A 85 9.43 0.72 -18.17
N ALA A 86 9.55 -0.61 -18.23
CA ALA A 86 9.16 -1.40 -19.41
C ALA A 86 7.65 -1.27 -19.73
N MET A 87 6.86 -0.97 -18.72
CA MET A 87 5.43 -0.68 -18.81
C MET A 87 5.14 0.64 -18.11
N PRO A 88 4.10 1.38 -18.52
CA PRO A 88 3.63 2.52 -17.75
C PRO A 88 3.42 2.14 -16.28
N PHE A 89 3.95 2.95 -15.37
CA PHE A 89 3.82 2.80 -13.94
C PHE A 89 3.38 4.14 -13.39
N PHE A 90 2.08 4.30 -13.20
CA PHE A 90 1.44 5.54 -12.78
C PHE A 90 0.30 5.22 -11.83
N PHE A 91 0.15 6.04 -10.79
CA PHE A 91 -0.90 5.89 -9.80
C PHE A 91 -0.95 4.47 -9.25
N ASP A 92 0.22 4.02 -8.78
CA ASP A 92 0.34 2.79 -8.04
C ASP A 92 -0.46 2.92 -6.74
N ASP A 93 -1.46 2.08 -6.62
CA ASP A 93 -2.38 2.07 -5.49
C ASP A 93 -1.71 1.37 -4.31
N ASP A 94 -1.71 0.06 -4.31
CA ASP A 94 -1.06 -0.73 -3.26
C ASP A 94 0.23 -1.39 -3.73
N VAL A 95 0.99 -1.90 -2.77
CA VAL A 95 2.18 -2.71 -3.00
C VAL A 95 2.31 -3.76 -1.92
N PHE A 96 2.44 -5.03 -2.34
CA PHE A 96 2.65 -6.14 -1.42
C PHE A 96 3.81 -7.02 -1.87
N PHE A 97 4.55 -7.55 -0.90
CA PHE A 97 5.55 -8.58 -1.16
C PHE A 97 4.91 -9.93 -1.38
N ASN A 98 5.56 -10.78 -2.18
CA ASN A 98 5.30 -12.21 -2.13
C ASN A 98 5.82 -12.80 -0.82
N GLN A 99 5.49 -14.05 -0.53
CA GLN A 99 5.85 -14.73 0.71
C GLN A 99 7.38 -14.71 0.98
N ASP A 100 8.21 -14.78 -0.06
CA ASP A 100 9.66 -14.84 0.05
C ASP A 100 10.33 -13.46 0.02
N HIS A 101 9.56 -12.39 -0.12
CA HIS A 101 10.03 -11.00 -0.25
C HIS A 101 11.01 -10.79 -1.42
N THR A 102 10.93 -11.61 -2.46
CA THR A 102 11.76 -11.51 -3.67
C THR A 102 11.06 -10.87 -4.85
N GLU A 103 9.77 -10.66 -4.72
CA GLU A 103 8.91 -10.02 -5.70
C GLU A 103 7.95 -9.07 -4.99
N VAL A 104 7.52 -8.03 -5.71
CA VAL A 104 6.45 -7.14 -5.30
C VAL A 104 5.37 -7.12 -6.37
N ILE A 105 4.12 -7.13 -5.93
CA ILE A 105 2.96 -6.89 -6.77
C ILE A 105 2.44 -5.50 -6.50
N SER A 106 2.08 -4.76 -7.55
CA SER A 106 1.47 -3.44 -7.43
C SER A 106 0.44 -3.28 -8.54
N GLN A 107 -0.69 -2.73 -8.18
CA GLN A 107 -1.76 -2.40 -9.10
C GLN A 107 -1.73 -0.91 -9.41
N GLN A 108 -2.01 -0.60 -10.67
CA GLN A 108 -2.18 0.75 -11.17
C GLN A 108 -3.69 0.94 -11.45
N GLU A 109 -4.41 1.29 -10.41
CA GLU A 109 -5.87 1.36 -10.37
C GLU A 109 -6.44 2.20 -11.53
N GLU A 110 -5.93 3.40 -11.72
CA GLU A 110 -6.36 4.32 -12.77
C GLU A 110 -6.02 3.79 -14.18
N GLN A 111 -5.01 2.94 -14.31
CA GLN A 111 -4.55 2.38 -15.58
C GLN A 111 -5.09 0.99 -15.86
N GLN A 112 -5.82 0.41 -14.95
CA GLN A 112 -6.47 -0.90 -15.12
C GLN A 112 -5.47 -2.04 -15.29
N THR A 113 -4.30 -1.96 -14.62
CA THR A 113 -3.22 -2.95 -14.75
C THR A 113 -2.69 -3.39 -13.40
N ILE A 114 -2.15 -4.61 -13.36
CA ILE A 114 -1.37 -5.16 -12.26
C ILE A 114 0.00 -5.53 -12.79
N GLN A 115 1.04 -5.26 -12.03
CA GLN A 115 2.42 -5.61 -12.37
C GLN A 115 3.08 -6.37 -11.21
N ILE A 116 3.85 -7.42 -11.55
CA ILE A 116 4.76 -8.09 -10.62
C ILE A 116 6.18 -7.76 -11.04
N LEU A 117 6.96 -7.28 -10.08
CA LEU A 117 8.35 -6.88 -10.27
C LEU A 117 9.24 -7.76 -9.39
N SER A 118 10.40 -8.15 -9.92
CA SER A 118 11.43 -8.76 -9.07
C SER A 118 11.97 -7.73 -8.08
N PHE A 119 12.20 -8.14 -6.83
CA PHE A 119 12.78 -7.27 -5.83
C PHE A 119 14.15 -7.81 -5.37
N PRO A 120 15.20 -6.97 -5.25
CA PRO A 120 15.21 -5.52 -5.51
C PRO A 120 15.55 -5.12 -6.96
N ALA A 121 15.63 -6.05 -7.92
CA ALA A 121 16.09 -5.73 -9.26
C ALA A 121 15.14 -4.85 -10.09
N GLY A 122 13.86 -4.77 -9.71
CA GLY A 122 12.84 -3.96 -10.39
C GLY A 122 12.55 -4.43 -11.83
N LYS A 123 12.75 -5.73 -12.12
CA LYS A 123 12.45 -6.28 -13.44
C LYS A 123 10.98 -6.68 -13.50
N LEU A 124 10.26 -6.23 -14.53
CA LEU A 124 8.90 -6.69 -14.80
C LEU A 124 8.90 -8.20 -15.10
N LEU A 125 8.17 -8.96 -14.31
CA LEU A 125 8.06 -10.43 -14.41
C LEU A 125 6.72 -10.84 -15.02
N TRP A 126 5.64 -10.16 -14.63
CA TRP A 126 4.29 -10.49 -15.06
C TRP A 126 3.42 -9.22 -15.05
N ARG A 127 2.37 -9.22 -15.84
CA ARG A 127 1.37 -8.17 -15.85
C ARG A 127 0.00 -8.70 -16.26
N TYR A 128 -1.07 -8.01 -15.81
CA TYR A 128 -2.42 -8.29 -16.24
C TYR A 128 -3.18 -6.97 -16.45
N GLY A 129 -4.23 -7.03 -17.30
CA GLY A 129 -4.99 -5.84 -17.66
C GLY A 129 -4.45 -5.11 -18.89
N HIS A 130 -5.16 -4.09 -19.31
CA HIS A 130 -4.85 -3.28 -20.49
C HIS A 130 -4.79 -1.81 -20.08
N VAL A 131 -3.65 -1.16 -20.35
CA VAL A 131 -3.39 0.23 -19.93
C VAL A 131 -4.50 1.17 -20.43
N ASN A 132 -5.17 1.81 -19.47
CA ASN A 132 -6.28 2.75 -19.68
C ASN A 132 -7.53 2.14 -20.37
N VAL A 133 -7.66 0.82 -20.40
CA VAL A 133 -8.82 0.16 -21.00
C VAL A 133 -9.57 -0.66 -19.97
N ARG A 134 -10.70 -0.15 -19.53
CA ARG A 134 -11.62 -0.87 -18.63
C ARG A 134 -12.36 -1.96 -19.35
N GLY A 135 -12.59 -3.08 -18.67
CA GLY A 135 -13.40 -4.16 -19.20
C GLY A 135 -13.72 -5.21 -18.14
N SER A 136 -14.55 -6.18 -18.52
CA SER A 136 -14.99 -7.25 -17.63
C SER A 136 -14.74 -8.66 -18.20
N THR A 137 -14.31 -8.76 -19.45
CA THR A 137 -13.93 -10.04 -20.08
C THR A 137 -12.55 -10.49 -19.59
N PRO A 138 -12.17 -11.77 -19.74
CA PRO A 138 -10.84 -12.25 -19.40
C PRO A 138 -9.74 -11.38 -20.03
N GLY A 139 -8.72 -11.03 -19.25
CA GLY A 139 -7.67 -10.10 -19.64
C GLY A 139 -7.92 -8.63 -19.28
N TYR A 140 -9.14 -8.27 -18.87
CA TYR A 140 -9.51 -6.90 -18.52
C TYR A 140 -9.89 -6.75 -17.05
N LEU A 141 -9.64 -5.56 -16.52
CA LEU A 141 -10.01 -5.12 -15.19
C LEU A 141 -10.77 -3.79 -15.25
N SER A 142 -11.45 -3.45 -14.17
CA SER A 142 -12.10 -2.15 -14.02
C SER A 142 -11.92 -1.64 -12.61
N THR A 143 -10.93 -0.76 -12.44
CA THR A 143 -10.52 -0.23 -11.14
C THR A 143 -10.02 -1.37 -10.23
N PRO A 144 -8.89 -2.06 -10.58
CA PRO A 144 -8.27 -3.01 -9.68
C PRO A 144 -7.70 -2.24 -8.47
N ASP A 145 -8.06 -2.69 -7.29
CA ASP A 145 -7.59 -2.14 -6.03
C ASP A 145 -6.56 -3.11 -5.42
N ASP A 146 -6.78 -3.73 -4.30
CA ASP A 146 -5.83 -4.72 -3.77
C ASP A 146 -5.52 -5.85 -4.75
N ALA A 147 -4.28 -6.30 -4.76
CA ALA A 147 -3.87 -7.52 -5.45
C ALA A 147 -2.72 -8.21 -4.73
N TYR A 148 -2.79 -9.53 -4.62
CA TYR A 148 -1.77 -10.33 -3.92
C TYR A 148 -1.20 -11.43 -4.81
N LEU A 149 0.11 -11.66 -4.69
CA LEU A 149 0.79 -12.81 -5.30
C LEU A 149 0.83 -13.96 -4.28
N LEU A 150 0.01 -14.97 -4.52
CA LEU A 150 -0.12 -16.12 -3.64
C LEU A 150 1.07 -17.09 -3.79
N PRO A 151 1.32 -17.98 -2.79
CA PRO A 151 2.48 -18.89 -2.80
C PRO A 151 2.57 -19.83 -3.98
N ASP A 152 1.46 -20.16 -4.61
CA ASP A 152 1.39 -21.02 -5.82
C ASP A 152 1.58 -20.25 -7.14
N GLY A 153 1.82 -18.93 -7.06
CA GLY A 153 1.95 -18.05 -8.21
C GLY A 153 0.62 -17.49 -8.75
N THR A 154 -0.50 -17.86 -8.13
CA THR A 154 -1.80 -17.26 -8.45
C THR A 154 -1.82 -15.81 -7.98
N VAL A 155 -2.41 -14.92 -8.77
CA VAL A 155 -2.70 -13.53 -8.39
C VAL A 155 -4.17 -13.42 -8.01
N SER A 156 -4.46 -12.94 -6.79
CA SER A 156 -5.79 -12.47 -6.44
C SER A 156 -5.89 -10.97 -6.70
N VAL A 157 -7.09 -10.48 -7.02
CA VAL A 157 -7.35 -9.05 -7.23
C VAL A 157 -8.80 -8.67 -6.96
N ALA A 158 -8.98 -7.60 -6.21
CA ALA A 158 -10.24 -6.90 -6.04
C ALA A 158 -10.53 -6.05 -7.29
N ASP A 159 -11.44 -6.51 -8.16
CA ASP A 159 -11.83 -5.82 -9.40
C ASP A 159 -13.11 -5.00 -9.14
N VAL A 160 -12.93 -3.87 -8.46
CA VAL A 160 -13.94 -3.08 -7.72
C VAL A 160 -15.18 -2.78 -8.53
N ARG A 161 -15.04 -2.19 -9.72
CA ARG A 161 -16.18 -1.77 -10.55
C ARG A 161 -16.88 -2.92 -11.26
N ASN A 162 -16.20 -4.06 -11.36
CA ASN A 162 -16.79 -5.29 -11.85
C ASN A 162 -17.45 -6.09 -10.72
N CYS A 163 -17.32 -5.63 -9.45
CA CYS A 163 -17.92 -6.22 -8.25
C CYS A 163 -17.54 -7.69 -8.05
N ARG A 164 -16.26 -7.99 -8.19
CA ARG A 164 -15.72 -9.35 -8.12
C ARG A 164 -14.28 -9.36 -7.59
N VAL A 165 -13.88 -10.51 -7.03
CA VAL A 165 -12.48 -10.85 -6.80
C VAL A 165 -12.11 -11.93 -7.79
N LEU A 166 -11.00 -11.77 -8.50
CA LEU A 166 -10.47 -12.75 -9.45
C LEU A 166 -9.25 -13.46 -8.87
N PHE A 167 -9.09 -14.73 -9.24
CA PHE A 167 -7.88 -15.52 -9.03
C PHE A 167 -7.32 -15.91 -10.39
N ILE A 168 -6.12 -15.42 -10.71
CA ILE A 168 -5.54 -15.44 -12.05
C ILE A 168 -4.26 -16.26 -12.03
N SER A 169 -4.13 -17.23 -12.93
CA SER A 169 -2.94 -18.07 -13.05
C SER A 169 -1.75 -17.29 -13.61
N PRO A 170 -0.50 -17.77 -13.43
CA PRO A 170 0.66 -17.23 -14.13
C PRO A 170 0.51 -17.19 -15.66
N ALA A 171 -0.33 -18.05 -16.23
CA ALA A 171 -0.66 -18.10 -17.66
C ALA A 171 -1.78 -17.14 -18.07
N HIS A 172 -2.22 -16.23 -17.19
CA HIS A 172 -3.31 -15.25 -17.40
C HIS A 172 -4.72 -15.86 -17.51
N GLU A 173 -4.92 -17.07 -17.04
CA GLU A 173 -6.23 -17.71 -16.99
C GLU A 173 -6.95 -17.36 -15.69
N VAL A 174 -8.21 -16.99 -15.74
CA VAL A 174 -9.05 -16.83 -14.55
C VAL A 174 -9.41 -18.22 -14.02
N LEU A 175 -8.83 -18.58 -12.88
CA LEU A 175 -9.03 -19.89 -12.23
C LEU A 175 -10.31 -19.92 -11.40
N ARG A 176 -10.63 -18.80 -10.74
CA ARG A 176 -11.76 -18.64 -9.84
C ARG A 176 -12.21 -17.19 -9.80
N GLN A 177 -13.49 -17.00 -9.53
CA GLN A 177 -14.07 -15.68 -9.28
C GLN A 177 -15.00 -15.77 -8.06
N LEU A 178 -14.93 -14.76 -7.19
CA LEU A 178 -15.92 -14.45 -6.18
C LEU A 178 -16.74 -13.25 -6.65
N GLY A 179 -18.02 -13.22 -6.34
CA GLY A 179 -18.94 -12.24 -6.87
C GLY A 179 -19.36 -12.52 -8.32
N THR A 180 -20.46 -11.91 -8.74
CA THR A 180 -20.96 -11.98 -10.12
C THR A 180 -20.66 -10.66 -10.82
N THR A 181 -19.94 -10.71 -11.93
CA THR A 181 -19.55 -9.53 -12.71
C THR A 181 -20.73 -8.59 -12.96
N GLY A 182 -20.61 -7.36 -12.50
CA GLY A 182 -21.60 -6.30 -12.69
C GLY A 182 -22.80 -6.34 -11.72
N ILE A 183 -22.87 -7.31 -10.80
CA ILE A 183 -23.88 -7.36 -9.74
C ILE A 183 -23.27 -6.90 -8.43
N CYS A 184 -23.43 -5.61 -8.13
CA CYS A 184 -22.80 -4.93 -7.02
C CYS A 184 -23.72 -4.84 -5.79
N SER A 185 -24.07 -5.99 -5.23
CA SER A 185 -24.90 -6.11 -4.03
C SER A 185 -24.25 -7.08 -3.05
N HIS A 186 -24.44 -6.85 -1.76
CA HIS A 186 -23.92 -7.74 -0.73
C HIS A 186 -24.75 -9.03 -0.63
N HIS A 187 -24.17 -10.12 -1.09
CA HIS A 187 -24.67 -11.50 -0.94
C HIS A 187 -23.51 -12.48 -1.18
N PRO A 188 -22.45 -12.40 -0.34
CA PRO A 188 -21.25 -13.19 -0.54
C PRO A 188 -21.51 -14.69 -0.39
N PRO A 189 -20.80 -15.56 -1.13
CA PRO A 189 -19.76 -15.23 -2.11
C PRO A 189 -20.29 -14.96 -3.53
N ASP A 190 -21.61 -15.06 -3.76
CA ASP A 190 -22.21 -14.96 -5.08
C ASP A 190 -22.21 -13.55 -5.65
N HIS A 191 -22.43 -12.55 -4.80
CA HIS A 191 -22.36 -11.14 -5.17
C HIS A 191 -21.55 -10.37 -4.14
N LEU A 192 -20.72 -9.42 -4.60
CA LEU A 192 -19.92 -8.54 -3.76
C LEU A 192 -20.28 -7.06 -4.03
N ALA A 193 -20.43 -6.29 -2.98
CA ALA A 193 -20.86 -4.90 -3.06
C ALA A 193 -19.67 -3.93 -3.24
N SER A 194 -19.00 -4.02 -4.39
CA SER A 194 -17.77 -3.29 -4.72
C SER A 194 -16.62 -3.68 -3.78
N PRO A 195 -16.03 -4.86 -3.96
CA PRO A 195 -14.90 -5.30 -3.14
C PRO A 195 -13.70 -4.39 -3.37
N ASN A 196 -13.06 -3.92 -2.29
CA ASN A 196 -11.87 -3.08 -2.31
C ASN A 196 -10.63 -3.88 -1.91
N GLY A 197 -10.69 -4.61 -0.80
CA GLY A 197 -9.65 -5.49 -0.34
C GLY A 197 -9.95 -6.96 -0.57
N ASP A 198 -8.91 -7.75 -0.81
CA ASP A 198 -8.98 -9.21 -0.97
C ASP A 198 -7.83 -9.93 -0.25
N THR A 199 -7.56 -9.52 0.99
CA THR A 199 -6.42 -9.98 1.81
C THR A 199 -6.40 -11.50 1.97
N PRO A 200 -5.30 -12.18 1.60
CA PRO A 200 -5.18 -13.62 1.77
C PRO A 200 -5.17 -14.03 3.26
N LEU A 201 -5.88 -15.10 3.58
CA LEU A 201 -5.90 -15.69 4.92
C LEU A 201 -4.94 -16.88 5.05
N PRO A 202 -4.41 -17.15 6.26
CA PRO A 202 -3.46 -18.25 6.46
C PRO A 202 -3.97 -19.65 6.12
N ASP A 203 -5.29 -19.84 6.10
CA ASP A 203 -5.95 -21.10 5.74
C ASP A 203 -6.25 -21.24 4.24
N GLY A 204 -5.81 -20.25 3.44
CA GLY A 204 -6.06 -20.15 2.01
C GLY A 204 -7.39 -19.50 1.63
N GLY A 205 -8.15 -19.01 2.61
CA GLY A 205 -9.31 -18.16 2.40
C GLY A 205 -8.95 -16.74 2.00
N THR A 206 -9.96 -15.89 1.87
CA THR A 206 -9.82 -14.50 1.48
C THR A 206 -10.69 -13.62 2.37
N LEU A 207 -10.11 -12.60 2.96
CA LEU A 207 -10.81 -11.56 3.69
C LEU A 207 -11.15 -10.44 2.71
N VAL A 208 -12.44 -10.27 2.43
CA VAL A 208 -12.91 -9.28 1.46
C VAL A 208 -13.51 -8.08 2.20
N THR A 209 -13.09 -6.87 1.82
CA THR A 209 -13.77 -5.64 2.24
C THR A 209 -14.69 -5.16 1.13
N GLU A 210 -15.92 -4.77 1.46
CA GLU A 210 -16.89 -4.26 0.51
C GLU A 210 -17.24 -2.81 0.83
N ILE A 211 -17.01 -1.90 -0.11
CA ILE A 211 -17.24 -0.47 0.06
C ILE A 211 -18.74 -0.18 0.29
N ASN A 212 -19.58 -0.73 -0.58
CA ASN A 212 -21.03 -0.46 -0.53
C ASN A 212 -21.70 -1.25 0.59
N GLY A 213 -22.02 -0.56 1.68
CA GLY A 213 -22.66 -1.13 2.85
C GLY A 213 -21.69 -1.52 3.96
N SER A 214 -20.38 -1.28 3.77
CA SER A 214 -19.34 -1.43 4.81
C SER A 214 -19.27 -2.84 5.40
N TRP A 215 -19.10 -3.85 4.55
CA TRP A 215 -19.00 -5.25 4.95
C TRP A 215 -17.57 -5.77 4.94
N ILE A 216 -17.32 -6.75 5.79
CA ILE A 216 -16.10 -7.57 5.77
C ILE A 216 -16.54 -9.02 5.78
N ASP A 217 -16.02 -9.81 4.83
CA ASP A 217 -16.39 -11.18 4.61
C ASP A 217 -15.16 -12.09 4.65
N ASP A 218 -15.27 -13.20 5.34
CA ASP A 218 -14.31 -14.29 5.27
C ASP A 218 -14.87 -15.35 4.33
N ILE A 219 -14.18 -15.55 3.21
CA ILE A 219 -14.56 -16.54 2.21
C ILE A 219 -13.47 -17.60 2.15
N SER A 220 -13.82 -18.84 2.44
CA SER A 220 -12.90 -19.96 2.50
C SER A 220 -12.22 -20.28 1.15
N ALA A 221 -11.14 -21.05 1.19
CA ALA A 221 -10.38 -21.45 0.00
C ALA A 221 -11.23 -22.14 -1.06
N ASP A 222 -12.28 -22.84 -0.66
CA ASP A 222 -13.25 -23.49 -1.56
C ASP A 222 -14.44 -22.59 -1.96
N GLY A 223 -14.38 -21.29 -1.62
CA GLY A 223 -15.32 -20.28 -2.07
C GLY A 223 -16.64 -20.21 -1.28
N ARG A 224 -16.68 -20.68 -0.03
CA ARG A 224 -17.87 -20.59 0.83
C ARG A 224 -17.72 -19.43 1.82
N LEU A 225 -18.82 -18.75 2.10
CA LEU A 225 -18.87 -17.77 3.16
C LEU A 225 -18.68 -18.45 4.53
N VAL A 226 -17.66 -18.01 5.28
CA VAL A 226 -17.40 -18.46 6.65
C VAL A 226 -18.12 -17.54 7.64
N TRP A 227 -17.94 -16.25 7.52
CA TRP A 227 -18.68 -15.22 8.25
C TRP A 227 -18.73 -13.92 7.44
N SER A 228 -19.70 -13.08 7.77
CA SER A 228 -19.86 -11.74 7.26
C SER A 228 -20.20 -10.79 8.40
N VAL A 229 -19.59 -9.60 8.43
CA VAL A 229 -19.81 -8.61 9.46
C VAL A 229 -19.89 -7.20 8.89
N HIS A 230 -20.89 -6.44 9.37
CA HIS A 230 -20.96 -5.01 9.08
C HIS A 230 -19.92 -4.25 9.90
N ALA A 231 -18.99 -3.58 9.24
CA ALA A 231 -17.99 -2.77 9.90
C ALA A 231 -18.57 -1.42 10.36
N PRO A 232 -18.23 -0.92 11.55
CA PRO A 232 -18.73 0.34 12.08
C PRO A 232 -17.96 1.56 11.53
N VAL A 233 -17.76 1.61 10.22
CA VAL A 233 -16.99 2.61 9.47
C VAL A 233 -17.75 3.04 8.23
N ALA A 234 -17.39 4.19 7.66
CA ALA A 234 -18.04 4.69 6.46
C ALA A 234 -17.53 4.00 5.19
N TYR A 235 -16.24 3.69 5.16
CA TYR A 235 -15.57 3.07 4.02
C TYR A 235 -14.46 2.13 4.52
N PRO A 236 -14.72 0.82 4.63
CA PRO A 236 -13.69 -0.15 4.93
C PRO A 236 -12.77 -0.28 3.72
N SER A 237 -11.58 0.32 3.79
CA SER A 237 -10.64 0.26 2.68
C SER A 237 -9.95 -1.09 2.65
N ASP A 238 -9.14 -1.38 3.65
CA ASP A 238 -8.45 -2.64 3.78
C ASP A 238 -8.63 -3.24 5.17
N ALA A 239 -8.63 -4.58 5.24
CA ALA A 239 -8.75 -5.33 6.49
C ALA A 239 -7.65 -6.37 6.61
N GLN A 240 -6.94 -6.35 7.73
CA GLN A 240 -5.86 -7.27 8.04
C GLN A 240 -6.31 -8.28 9.10
N TRP A 241 -6.04 -9.57 8.86
CA TRP A 241 -6.30 -10.62 9.83
C TRP A 241 -5.23 -10.66 10.92
N LEU A 242 -5.62 -10.42 12.18
CA LEU A 242 -4.71 -10.45 13.34
C LEU A 242 -4.68 -11.81 14.06
N GLY A 243 -5.47 -12.77 13.58
CA GLY A 243 -5.67 -14.05 14.27
C GLY A 243 -6.69 -13.96 15.43
N HIS A 244 -7.07 -15.13 15.96
CA HIS A 244 -7.96 -15.23 17.12
C HIS A 244 -9.28 -14.45 17.00
N GLY A 245 -9.85 -14.39 15.80
CA GLY A 245 -11.12 -13.69 15.55
C GLY A 245 -11.00 -12.16 15.62
N LYS A 246 -9.84 -11.60 15.32
CA LYS A 246 -9.59 -10.15 15.32
C LYS A 246 -9.17 -9.65 13.94
N ILE A 247 -9.60 -8.45 13.62
CA ILE A 247 -9.35 -7.74 12.37
C ILE A 247 -8.84 -6.35 12.70
N LEU A 248 -7.82 -5.90 11.97
CA LEU A 248 -7.41 -4.49 11.90
C LEU A 248 -8.01 -3.89 10.63
N LEU A 249 -8.56 -2.70 10.72
CA LEU A 249 -9.34 -2.07 9.65
C LEU A 249 -8.98 -0.59 9.51
N ALA A 250 -8.78 -0.13 8.28
CA ALA A 250 -8.71 1.29 7.92
C ALA A 250 -10.09 1.78 7.44
N ASP A 251 -10.51 2.97 7.92
CA ASP A 251 -11.71 3.69 7.51
C ASP A 251 -11.32 4.85 6.59
N TYR A 252 -11.43 4.65 5.29
CA TYR A 252 -11.08 5.63 4.26
C TYR A 252 -12.09 6.78 4.23
N SER A 253 -12.03 7.60 5.26
CA SER A 253 -12.92 8.75 5.46
C SER A 253 -12.17 9.96 6.02
N SER A 254 -12.85 11.10 6.10
CA SER A 254 -12.32 12.33 6.70
C SER A 254 -13.30 12.91 7.75
N PRO A 255 -12.91 12.94 9.05
CA PRO A 255 -11.71 12.36 9.64
C PRO A 255 -11.70 10.84 9.52
N GLY A 256 -10.53 10.26 9.25
CA GLY A 256 -10.35 8.82 9.12
C GLY A 256 -10.08 8.13 10.46
N HIS A 257 -10.22 6.81 10.46
CA HIS A 257 -10.01 6.00 11.66
C HIS A 257 -9.26 4.71 11.33
N VAL A 258 -8.59 4.18 12.33
CA VAL A 258 -8.08 2.81 12.32
C VAL A 258 -8.66 2.11 13.54
N LEU A 259 -9.13 0.90 13.38
CA LEU A 259 -9.73 0.16 14.49
C LEU A 259 -9.37 -1.34 14.45
N GLU A 260 -9.26 -1.91 15.66
CA GLU A 260 -9.25 -3.35 15.89
C GLU A 260 -10.66 -3.77 16.29
N MET A 261 -11.20 -4.78 15.62
CA MET A 261 -12.52 -5.32 15.92
C MET A 261 -12.52 -6.85 15.88
N THR A 262 -13.54 -7.45 16.47
CA THR A 262 -13.78 -8.89 16.34
C THR A 262 -14.55 -9.21 15.06
N THR A 263 -14.49 -10.47 14.62
CA THR A 263 -15.33 -11.01 13.52
C THR A 263 -16.84 -10.95 13.82
N SER A 264 -17.23 -10.63 15.04
CA SER A 264 -18.63 -10.36 15.44
C SER A 264 -18.99 -8.88 15.46
N GLY A 265 -18.10 -7.99 15.02
CA GLY A 265 -18.38 -6.54 14.93
C GLY A 265 -18.11 -5.73 16.20
N LYS A 266 -17.56 -6.34 17.27
CA LYS A 266 -17.22 -5.60 18.48
C LYS A 266 -15.89 -4.86 18.29
N VAL A 267 -15.91 -3.54 18.42
CA VAL A 267 -14.69 -2.70 18.42
C VAL A 267 -13.92 -2.96 19.74
N LEU A 268 -12.65 -3.29 19.61
CA LEU A 268 -11.73 -3.53 20.71
C LEU A 268 -10.83 -2.32 20.97
N TRP A 269 -10.42 -1.65 19.91
CA TRP A 269 -9.61 -0.44 19.95
C TRP A 269 -9.93 0.45 18.75
N LYS A 270 -9.76 1.75 18.90
CA LYS A 270 -9.94 2.72 17.82
C LYS A 270 -8.99 3.89 17.98
N TYR A 271 -8.38 4.32 16.86
CA TYR A 271 -7.63 5.55 16.72
C TYR A 271 -8.27 6.45 15.66
N GLY A 272 -8.24 7.74 15.87
CA GLY A 272 -8.71 8.76 14.92
C GLY A 272 -9.29 9.96 15.66
N PRO A 273 -8.45 10.89 16.17
CA PRO A 273 -8.95 12.15 16.69
C PRO A 273 -9.64 12.95 15.58
N PRO A 274 -10.68 13.72 15.91
CA PRO A 274 -11.50 14.40 14.90
C PRO A 274 -10.76 15.58 14.22
N SER A 275 -9.65 16.04 14.79
CA SER A 275 -8.86 17.15 14.26
C SER A 275 -7.46 17.20 14.87
N GLY A 276 -6.63 18.10 14.37
CA GLY A 276 -5.27 18.36 14.85
C GLY A 276 -4.20 17.49 14.19
N PRO A 277 -2.95 17.53 14.69
CA PRO A 277 -1.82 16.84 14.06
C PRO A 277 -1.95 15.32 14.01
N GLY A 278 -2.71 14.74 14.95
CA GLY A 278 -2.96 13.30 15.02
C GLY A 278 -4.14 12.82 14.18
N ALA A 279 -4.97 13.72 13.63
CA ALA A 279 -6.10 13.33 12.80
C ALA A 279 -5.61 12.65 11.51
N LEU A 280 -6.35 11.64 11.07
CA LEU A 280 -6.14 10.96 9.81
C LEU A 280 -7.10 11.51 8.74
N ASN A 281 -6.69 11.44 7.48
CA ASN A 281 -7.49 11.89 6.36
C ASN A 281 -7.41 10.87 5.23
N HIS A 282 -8.44 10.06 5.09
CA HIS A 282 -8.52 8.92 4.17
C HIS A 282 -7.36 7.92 4.37
N PRO A 283 -7.24 7.30 5.57
CA PRO A 283 -6.28 6.21 5.73
C PRO A 283 -6.73 5.02 4.88
N SER A 284 -5.89 4.59 3.94
CA SER A 284 -6.19 3.50 3.02
C SER A 284 -5.86 2.14 3.61
N LEU A 285 -4.69 1.97 4.19
CA LEU A 285 -4.21 0.71 4.72
C LEU A 285 -3.68 0.85 6.15
N ALA A 286 -3.91 -0.16 6.98
CA ALA A 286 -3.35 -0.29 8.32
C ALA A 286 -2.70 -1.66 8.49
N LEU A 287 -1.43 -1.69 8.90
CA LEU A 287 -0.64 -2.91 9.04
C LEU A 287 -0.08 -3.04 10.46
N MET A 288 -0.37 -4.17 11.12
CA MET A 288 0.20 -4.50 12.43
C MET A 288 1.64 -4.96 12.28
N LEU A 289 2.59 -4.23 12.85
CA LEU A 289 3.99 -4.60 12.86
C LEU A 289 4.31 -5.63 13.97
N PRO A 290 5.38 -6.43 13.84
CA PRO A 290 5.74 -7.45 14.83
C PRO A 290 5.97 -6.91 16.26
N ASN A 291 6.31 -5.63 16.40
CA ASN A 291 6.50 -4.97 17.70
C ASN A 291 5.20 -4.37 18.29
N GLY A 292 4.05 -4.59 17.66
CA GLY A 292 2.75 -4.11 18.12
C GLY A 292 2.43 -2.66 17.76
N LEU A 293 3.28 -1.96 17.02
CA LEU A 293 2.94 -0.69 16.40
C LEU A 293 2.09 -0.92 15.16
N ILE A 294 1.25 0.04 14.82
CA ILE A 294 0.40 -0.01 13.61
C ILE A 294 0.92 1.02 12.62
N ALA A 295 1.35 0.56 11.45
CA ALA A 295 1.68 1.42 10.32
C ALA A 295 0.38 1.77 9.57
N VAL A 296 0.25 3.03 9.13
CA VAL A 296 -0.96 3.54 8.48
C VAL A 296 -0.56 4.47 7.34
N ASN A 297 -1.09 4.23 6.16
CA ASN A 297 -1.12 5.22 5.08
C ASN A 297 -2.15 6.29 5.44
N ASP A 298 -1.74 7.55 5.41
CA ASP A 298 -2.58 8.71 5.71
C ASP A 298 -2.58 9.60 4.45
N ASP A 299 -3.31 9.12 3.44
CA ASP A 299 -3.18 9.49 2.03
C ASP A 299 -3.25 10.99 1.79
N PHE A 300 -4.36 11.62 2.18
CA PHE A 300 -4.55 13.05 1.96
C PHE A 300 -3.87 13.93 3.02
N ARG A 301 -2.96 13.35 3.81
CA ARG A 301 -1.98 14.07 4.63
C ARG A 301 -0.54 13.84 4.20
N ASP A 302 -0.34 13.19 3.04
CA ASP A 302 0.96 12.99 2.39
C ASP A 302 2.00 12.31 3.30
N ARG A 303 1.55 11.31 4.09
CA ARG A 303 2.40 10.65 5.09
C ARG A 303 2.02 9.20 5.37
N VAL A 304 3.01 8.44 5.80
CA VAL A 304 2.82 7.17 6.52
C VAL A 304 3.15 7.41 7.99
N VAL A 305 2.32 6.92 8.90
CA VAL A 305 2.52 7.09 10.34
C VAL A 305 2.59 5.74 11.06
N LEU A 306 3.30 5.71 12.21
CA LEU A 306 3.21 4.62 13.17
C LEU A 306 2.41 5.06 14.38
N ILE A 307 1.39 4.30 14.71
CA ILE A 307 0.54 4.50 15.88
C ILE A 307 0.94 3.49 16.95
N ASP A 308 1.15 3.96 18.17
CA ASP A 308 1.29 3.12 19.37
C ASP A 308 -0.11 2.92 19.96
N PRO A 309 -0.72 1.73 19.83
CA PRO A 309 -2.08 1.51 20.32
C PRO A 309 -2.19 1.57 21.85
N ALA A 310 -1.11 1.25 22.58
CA ALA A 310 -1.11 1.33 24.05
C ALA A 310 -1.11 2.80 24.54
N LYS A 311 -0.49 3.70 23.79
CA LYS A 311 -0.47 5.15 24.08
C LYS A 311 -1.53 5.93 23.31
N ASN A 312 -2.19 5.28 22.37
CA ASN A 312 -3.18 5.85 21.46
C ASN A 312 -2.69 7.14 20.77
N ARG A 313 -1.47 7.11 20.23
CA ARG A 313 -0.85 8.28 19.56
C ARG A 313 0.12 7.87 18.46
N ILE A 314 0.34 8.78 17.51
CA ILE A 314 1.42 8.67 16.51
C ILE A 314 2.77 8.80 17.23
N VAL A 315 3.71 7.90 16.92
CA VAL A 315 5.07 7.85 17.48
C VAL A 315 6.16 8.04 16.44
N TRP A 316 5.83 7.95 15.17
CA TRP A 316 6.74 8.15 14.05
C TRP A 316 5.95 8.55 12.79
N GLN A 317 6.61 9.21 11.86
CA GLN A 317 6.04 9.62 10.58
C GLN A 317 7.10 9.63 9.50
N TYR A 318 6.76 9.17 8.29
CA TYR A 318 7.46 9.43 7.04
C TYR A 318 6.57 10.26 6.12
N GLY A 319 7.15 11.16 5.33
CA GLY A 319 6.38 12.21 4.65
C GLY A 319 6.17 13.44 5.55
N HIS A 320 5.59 14.48 5.00
CA HIS A 320 5.34 15.76 5.68
C HIS A 320 3.85 16.08 5.65
N THR A 321 3.25 16.18 6.83
CA THR A 321 1.81 16.39 6.97
C THR A 321 1.31 17.57 6.13
N ASP A 322 0.34 17.30 5.24
CA ASP A 322 -0.30 18.26 4.36
C ASP A 322 0.70 19.00 3.42
N ALA A 323 1.83 18.36 3.11
CA ALA A 323 2.89 18.93 2.29
C ALA A 323 3.44 17.92 1.30
N PRO A 324 2.78 17.75 0.15
CA PRO A 324 3.21 16.81 -0.89
C PRO A 324 4.56 17.20 -1.50
N GLY A 325 5.33 16.21 -1.94
CA GLY A 325 6.60 16.46 -2.60
C GLY A 325 7.23 15.19 -3.19
N THR A 326 8.22 15.40 -4.08
CA THR A 326 8.88 14.32 -4.84
C THR A 326 10.29 13.99 -4.33
N VAL A 327 10.89 14.88 -3.51
CA VAL A 327 12.25 14.67 -2.98
C VAL A 327 12.27 13.64 -1.84
N PRO A 328 13.42 13.02 -1.54
CA PRO A 328 13.53 12.09 -0.41
C PRO A 328 12.98 12.69 0.89
N GLY A 329 12.18 11.91 1.62
CA GLY A 329 11.50 12.35 2.84
C GLY A 329 10.10 12.90 2.62
N PHE A 330 9.68 13.16 1.38
CA PHE A 330 8.33 13.56 1.02
C PHE A 330 7.56 12.44 0.33
N LEU A 331 6.25 12.47 0.48
CA LEU A 331 5.28 11.63 -0.21
C LEU A 331 4.20 12.51 -0.86
N HIS A 332 3.41 11.92 -1.73
CA HIS A 332 2.21 12.56 -2.28
C HIS A 332 1.13 11.50 -2.47
N VAL A 333 0.11 11.55 -1.62
CA VAL A 333 -0.98 10.56 -1.56
C VAL A 333 -0.40 9.13 -1.50
N PRO A 334 0.35 8.76 -0.43
CA PRO A 334 0.79 7.38 -0.27
C PRO A 334 -0.45 6.50 -0.03
N ASP A 335 -0.65 5.49 -0.87
CA ASP A 335 -1.84 4.63 -0.75
C ASP A 335 -1.49 3.32 -0.01
N GLY A 336 -0.91 2.34 -0.63
CA GLY A 336 -0.57 1.10 0.02
C GLY A 336 0.85 1.02 0.59
N MET A 337 1.07 0.00 1.41
CA MET A 337 2.40 -0.33 1.92
C MET A 337 2.49 -1.79 2.35
N ASP A 338 3.73 -2.30 2.44
CA ASP A 338 4.00 -3.58 3.06
C ASP A 338 5.28 -3.55 3.90
N PHE A 339 5.43 -4.56 4.74
CA PHE A 339 6.51 -4.65 5.70
C PHE A 339 7.53 -5.71 5.29
N LEU A 340 8.80 -5.31 5.19
CA LEU A 340 9.93 -6.21 5.01
C LEU A 340 10.64 -6.42 6.36
N PRO A 341 10.56 -7.61 6.98
CA PRO A 341 11.24 -7.90 8.24
C PRO A 341 12.76 -7.78 8.12
N PHE A 342 13.41 -7.30 9.19
CA PHE A 342 14.86 -7.10 9.21
C PHE A 342 15.64 -8.41 8.98
N ASP A 343 15.25 -9.49 9.64
CA ASP A 343 15.87 -10.80 9.52
C ASP A 343 15.74 -11.40 8.10
N VAL A 344 14.58 -11.21 7.47
CA VAL A 344 14.37 -11.58 6.06
C VAL A 344 15.27 -10.77 5.14
N ALA A 345 15.31 -9.45 5.33
CA ALA A 345 16.18 -8.57 4.54
C ALA A 345 17.64 -8.96 4.64
N MET A 346 18.11 -9.28 5.86
CA MET A 346 19.52 -9.66 6.11
C MET A 346 19.85 -11.08 5.64
N SER A 347 18.87 -12.00 5.61
CA SER A 347 19.08 -13.38 5.14
C SER A 347 19.08 -13.50 3.61
N THR A 348 18.58 -12.50 2.89
CA THR A 348 18.52 -12.48 1.43
C THR A 348 19.65 -11.63 0.86
N PRO A 349 20.72 -12.22 0.23
CA PRO A 349 21.94 -11.48 -0.12
C PRO A 349 21.74 -10.24 -1.00
N ALA A 350 20.77 -10.27 -1.91
CA ALA A 350 20.47 -9.13 -2.78
C ALA A 350 19.83 -7.97 -1.98
N ILE A 351 18.93 -8.29 -1.07
CA ILE A 351 18.27 -7.32 -0.21
C ILE A 351 19.24 -6.78 0.84
N ALA A 352 20.04 -7.65 1.47
CA ALA A 352 21.06 -7.24 2.45
C ALA A 352 22.06 -6.22 1.87
N ARG A 353 22.46 -6.41 0.61
CA ARG A 353 23.32 -5.42 -0.08
C ARG A 353 22.59 -4.09 -0.32
N LEU A 354 21.30 -4.14 -0.62
CA LEU A 354 20.49 -2.95 -0.84
C LEU A 354 20.34 -2.11 0.43
N VAL A 355 19.98 -2.76 1.55
CA VAL A 355 19.64 -2.06 2.79
C VAL A 355 20.86 -1.65 3.62
N GLY A 356 22.07 -1.87 3.08
CA GLY A 356 23.30 -1.32 3.66
C GLY A 356 23.87 -2.12 4.80
N SER A 357 23.86 -3.45 4.69
CA SER A 357 24.91 -4.19 5.37
C SER A 357 26.24 -3.65 4.85
N PRO A 358 27.25 -3.34 5.71
CA PRO A 358 28.57 -2.95 5.22
C PRO A 358 29.02 -4.04 4.26
N ALA A 359 29.49 -3.62 3.09
CA ALA A 359 30.29 -4.52 2.28
C ALA A 359 31.39 -5.09 3.18
N PRO A 360 31.62 -6.41 3.13
CA PRO A 360 32.67 -7.04 3.94
C PRO A 360 34.02 -6.42 3.72
#